data_be8de3204e03908e18886959037838c6
#
_entry.id   be8de3204e03908e18886959037838c6
#
_cell.length_a   1.000
_cell.length_b   1.000
_cell.length_c   1.000
_cell.angle_alpha   90.00
_cell.angle_beta   90.00
_cell.angle_gamma   90.00
#
_symmetry.space_group_name_H-M   'P 1'
#
loop_
_entity.id
_entity.type
_entity.pdbx_description
1 polymer ?
#
loop_
_entity_poly.entity_id
_entity_poly.type
_entity_poly.pdbx_seq_one_letter_code
_entity_poly.pdbx_strand_id
1 'polypeptide(L)'
;MLLGEGGALYSALPPESLKLGGANGALARHARTRALLHMGWQQDSGSTRAVRLRGRESVRSSDPERGTLAAELPELDGDISLRFGRGVEAHVDALLRVATRDAAGRPAGEQRFRLNTRRIMNYGELHYLDHPALGVIVRVDQVEAVSSE
;
A
#
# COMPACT_ATOMS: atom_id res chain seq x y z
N MET A 1 -12.20 -4.77 13.63
CA MET A 1 -11.28 -4.51 14.74
C MET A 1 -10.35 -5.71 14.88
N LEU A 2 -9.10 -5.54 14.50
CA LEU A 2 -8.09 -6.59 14.66
C LEU A 2 -7.27 -6.24 15.90
N LEU A 3 -7.47 -6.99 16.97
CA LEU A 3 -6.63 -6.92 18.17
C LEU A 3 -5.35 -7.69 17.90
N GLY A 4 -4.24 -6.99 17.72
CA GLY A 4 -2.92 -7.60 17.74
C GLY A 4 -2.40 -7.63 19.18
N GLU A 5 -1.79 -8.73 19.59
CA GLU A 5 -1.10 -8.82 20.87
C GLU A 5 -0.07 -7.70 20.99
N GLY A 6 -0.26 -6.80 21.95
CA GLY A 6 0.63 -5.67 22.20
C GLY A 6 -0.04 -4.30 22.31
N GLY A 7 -1.36 -4.20 22.37
CA GLY A 7 -2.07 -2.99 22.77
C GLY A 7 -2.12 -1.84 21.77
N ALA A 8 -1.61 -1.99 20.56
CA ALA A 8 -1.76 -0.99 19.51
C ALA A 8 -3.04 -1.25 18.73
N LEU A 9 -4.01 -0.35 18.88
CA LEU A 9 -5.26 -0.41 18.13
C LEU A 9 -5.03 0.08 16.70
N TYR A 10 -5.13 -0.83 15.74
CA TYR A 10 -5.28 -0.49 14.33
C TYR A 10 -6.76 -0.59 13.98
N SER A 11 -7.31 0.49 13.48
CA SER A 11 -8.67 0.51 12.96
C SER A 11 -8.65 0.90 11.50
N ALA A 12 -9.14 -0.01 10.64
CA ALA A 12 -9.34 0.33 9.24
C ALA A 12 -10.43 1.39 9.13
N LEU A 13 -10.20 2.40 8.31
CA LEU A 13 -11.17 3.45 8.05
C LEU A 13 -12.17 2.99 6.98
N PRO A 14 -13.46 3.31 7.17
CA PRO A 14 -14.47 3.03 6.16
C PRO A 14 -14.26 3.92 4.93
N PRO A 15 -14.75 3.51 3.74
CA PRO A 15 -14.53 4.23 2.49
C PRO A 15 -14.90 5.72 2.52
N GLU A 16 -15.96 6.08 3.24
CA GLU A 16 -16.44 7.47 3.39
C GLU A 16 -15.48 8.37 4.18
N SER A 17 -14.59 7.78 4.98
CA SER A 17 -13.59 8.51 5.77
C SER A 17 -12.25 8.68 5.05
N LEU A 18 -12.10 8.15 3.84
CA LEU A 18 -10.87 8.22 3.07
C LEU A 18 -10.70 9.61 2.43
N LYS A 19 -9.59 10.28 2.73
CA LYS A 19 -9.33 11.65 2.31
C LYS A 19 -8.70 11.79 0.92
N LEU A 20 -8.25 10.70 0.32
CA LEU A 20 -7.59 10.68 -0.98
C LEU A 20 -8.52 10.41 -2.15
N GLY A 21 -9.84 10.56 -1.99
CA GLY A 21 -10.83 10.32 -3.04
C GLY A 21 -10.59 11.15 -4.29
N GLY A 22 -10.18 12.42 -4.14
CA GLY A 22 -9.83 13.29 -5.26
C GLY A 22 -8.61 12.79 -6.03
N ALA A 23 -7.57 12.36 -5.35
CA ALA A 23 -6.37 11.78 -5.96
C ALA A 23 -6.70 10.46 -6.67
N ASN A 24 -7.49 9.59 -6.03
CA ASN A 24 -7.95 8.34 -6.63
C ASN A 24 -8.77 8.58 -7.91
N GLY A 25 -9.67 9.55 -7.89
CA GLY A 25 -10.45 9.95 -9.07
C GLY A 25 -9.59 10.54 -10.19
N ALA A 26 -8.55 11.30 -9.85
CA ALA A 26 -7.60 11.82 -10.83
C ALA A 26 -6.79 10.69 -11.49
N LEU A 27 -6.33 9.71 -10.72
CA LEU A 27 -5.64 8.52 -11.25
C LEU A 27 -6.53 7.70 -12.18
N ALA A 28 -7.81 7.53 -11.83
CA ALA A 28 -8.75 6.78 -12.64
C ALA A 28 -9.02 7.42 -14.02
N ARG A 29 -8.82 8.74 -14.14
CA ARG A 29 -8.97 9.47 -15.42
C ARG A 29 -7.75 9.38 -16.32
N HIS A 30 -6.60 8.95 -15.81
CA HIS A 30 -5.38 8.77 -16.60
C HIS A 30 -5.36 7.39 -17.27
N ALA A 31 -5.23 7.36 -18.60
CA ALA A 31 -5.23 6.11 -19.36
C ALA A 31 -4.07 5.16 -19.05
N ARG A 32 -3.01 5.67 -18.44
CA ARG A 32 -1.79 4.90 -18.11
C ARG A 32 -1.62 4.59 -16.63
N THR A 33 -2.56 5.02 -15.81
CA THR A 33 -2.51 4.80 -14.35
C THR A 33 -3.77 4.11 -13.88
N ARG A 34 -3.61 3.24 -12.92
CA ARG A 34 -4.69 2.50 -12.29
C ARG A 34 -4.45 2.44 -10.79
N ALA A 35 -5.48 2.73 -10.02
CA ALA A 35 -5.42 2.54 -8.57
C ALA A 35 -5.43 1.04 -8.24
N LEU A 36 -4.39 0.57 -7.58
CA LEU A 36 -4.26 -0.81 -7.14
C LEU A 36 -4.88 -1.04 -5.76
N LEU A 37 -4.78 -0.02 -4.91
CA LEU A 37 -5.26 -0.05 -3.54
C LEU A 37 -5.56 1.36 -3.08
N HIS A 38 -6.70 1.56 -2.43
CA HIS A 38 -7.04 2.78 -1.71
C HIS A 38 -7.54 2.38 -0.33
N MET A 39 -6.79 2.72 0.69
CA MET A 39 -7.10 2.36 2.06
C MET A 39 -6.67 3.45 3.03
N GLY A 40 -7.24 3.42 4.21
CA GLY A 40 -6.86 4.26 5.33
C GLY A 40 -6.98 3.49 6.63
N TRP A 41 -6.25 3.93 7.62
CA TRP A 41 -6.31 3.38 8.97
C TRP A 41 -6.00 4.44 10.00
N GLN A 42 -6.38 4.15 11.22
CA GLN A 42 -6.03 4.93 12.40
C GLN A 42 -5.15 4.08 13.32
N GLN A 43 -4.09 4.65 13.83
CA GLN A 43 -3.18 3.96 14.74
C GLN A 43 -2.71 4.88 15.86
N ASP A 44 -2.27 4.27 16.95
CA ASP A 44 -1.59 4.97 18.04
C ASP A 44 -0.21 5.45 17.58
N SER A 45 0.18 6.66 17.98
CA SER A 45 1.49 7.23 17.69
C SER A 45 2.67 6.46 18.31
N GLY A 46 2.43 5.67 19.33
CA GLY A 46 3.43 4.77 19.91
C GLY A 46 3.69 3.49 19.10
N SER A 47 2.83 3.19 18.13
CA SER A 47 2.96 1.98 17.32
C SER A 47 3.83 2.20 16.10
N THR A 48 4.79 1.29 15.91
CA THR A 48 5.64 1.23 14.70
C THR A 48 5.34 -0.01 13.85
N ARG A 49 4.25 -0.71 14.13
CA ARG A 49 3.87 -1.93 13.43
C ARG A 49 3.53 -1.65 11.97
N ALA A 50 4.00 -2.50 11.08
CA ALA A 50 3.69 -2.42 9.65
C ALA A 50 2.22 -2.78 9.37
N VAL A 51 1.60 -2.02 8.48
CA VAL A 51 0.26 -2.27 7.95
C VAL A 51 0.38 -2.93 6.60
N ARG A 52 -0.33 -4.03 6.41
CA ARG A 52 -0.28 -4.80 5.18
C ARG A 52 -0.94 -4.05 4.02
N LEU A 53 -0.21 -3.96 2.90
CA LEU A 53 -0.69 -3.48 1.62
C LEU A 53 -0.95 -4.69 0.73
N ARG A 54 -2.20 -4.94 0.40
CA ARG A 54 -2.58 -6.04 -0.47
C ARG A 54 -3.61 -5.60 -1.48
N GLY A 55 -3.25 -5.67 -2.76
CA GLY A 55 -4.16 -5.39 -3.86
C GLY A 55 -5.29 -6.42 -3.95
N ARG A 56 -6.37 -6.05 -4.60
CA ARG A 56 -7.53 -6.93 -4.80
C ARG A 56 -7.34 -7.91 -5.94
N GLU A 57 -6.59 -7.50 -6.94
CA GLU A 57 -6.30 -8.32 -8.12
C GLU A 57 -5.20 -9.33 -7.82
N SER A 58 -5.27 -10.46 -8.46
CA SER A 58 -4.28 -11.54 -8.36
C SER A 58 -3.64 -11.80 -9.71
N VAL A 59 -2.39 -12.24 -9.67
CA VAL A 59 -1.61 -12.63 -10.84
C VAL A 59 -1.17 -14.07 -10.65
N ARG A 60 -1.30 -14.87 -11.69
CA ARG A 60 -0.75 -16.23 -11.68
C ARG A 60 0.76 -16.15 -11.79
N SER A 61 1.41 -16.52 -10.72
CA SER A 61 2.87 -16.50 -10.58
C SER A 61 3.41 -17.91 -10.49
N SER A 62 4.49 -18.17 -11.20
CA SER A 62 5.32 -19.35 -11.03
C SER A 62 6.68 -18.92 -10.51
N ASP A 63 7.11 -19.45 -9.40
CA ASP A 63 8.46 -19.23 -8.91
C ASP A 63 9.35 -20.42 -9.33
N PRO A 64 10.15 -20.25 -10.38
CA PRO A 64 11.01 -21.33 -10.88
C PRO A 64 12.11 -21.72 -9.90
N GLU A 65 12.51 -20.82 -8.99
CA GLU A 65 13.56 -21.11 -8.01
C GLU A 65 13.08 -21.98 -6.86
N ARG A 66 11.78 -21.97 -6.60
CA ARG A 66 11.16 -22.78 -5.54
C ARG A 66 10.51 -24.07 -6.06
N GLY A 67 10.55 -24.33 -7.36
CA GLY A 67 9.90 -25.50 -7.96
C GLY A 67 8.40 -25.54 -7.72
N THR A 68 7.80 -24.41 -7.41
CA THR A 68 6.39 -24.31 -7.01
C THR A 68 5.48 -24.25 -8.22
N LEU A 69 4.41 -25.03 -8.17
CA LEU A 69 3.27 -24.90 -9.06
C LEU A 69 2.79 -23.46 -9.10
N ALA A 70 2.38 -22.99 -10.28
CA ALA A 70 1.81 -21.67 -10.45
C ALA A 70 0.71 -21.40 -9.42
N ALA A 71 0.86 -20.34 -8.63
CA ALA A 71 -0.09 -19.92 -7.61
C ALA A 71 -0.67 -18.55 -7.94
N GLU A 72 -1.92 -18.32 -7.54
CA GLU A 72 -2.53 -16.99 -7.59
C GLU A 72 -1.96 -16.15 -6.44
N LEU A 73 -1.19 -15.12 -6.78
CA LEU A 73 -0.60 -14.18 -5.83
C LEU A 73 -1.19 -12.79 -6.02
N PRO A 74 -1.26 -11.96 -4.95
CA PRO A 74 -1.70 -10.60 -5.11
C PRO A 74 -0.83 -9.83 -6.12
N GLU A 75 -1.46 -9.06 -6.98
CA GLU A 75 -0.76 -8.15 -7.89
C GLU A 75 0.11 -7.15 -7.13
N LEU A 76 -0.46 -6.54 -6.09
CA LEU A 76 0.25 -5.69 -5.15
C LEU A 76 0.35 -6.39 -3.80
N ASP A 77 1.56 -6.45 -3.26
CA ASP A 77 1.83 -7.04 -1.96
C ASP A 77 2.98 -6.31 -1.26
N GLY A 78 2.82 -6.02 0.00
CA GLY A 78 3.84 -5.33 0.76
C GLY A 78 3.33 -4.81 2.09
N ASP A 79 4.02 -3.82 2.61
CA ASP A 79 3.64 -3.17 3.86
C ASP A 79 4.09 -1.71 3.92
N ILE A 80 3.47 -0.97 4.82
CA ILE A 80 3.85 0.39 5.20
C ILE A 80 3.95 0.48 6.72
N SER A 81 5.02 1.06 7.20
CA SER A 81 5.19 1.39 8.61
C SER A 81 5.40 2.89 8.79
N LEU A 82 4.85 3.42 9.87
CA LEU A 82 4.97 4.82 10.24
C LEU A 82 5.70 4.94 11.57
N ARG A 83 6.66 5.83 11.63
CA ARG A 83 7.33 6.23 12.87
C ARG A 83 7.00 7.70 13.14
N PHE A 84 6.46 7.97 14.30
CA PHE A 84 6.02 9.30 14.70
C PHE A 84 7.07 9.99 15.57
N GLY A 85 7.26 11.29 15.33
CA GLY A 85 8.18 12.17 16.05
C GLY A 85 7.78 13.61 15.78
N ARG A 86 8.73 14.47 15.48
CA ARG A 86 8.44 15.86 15.03
C ARG A 86 7.67 15.89 13.71
N GLY A 87 7.83 14.88 12.91
CA GLY A 87 7.07 14.58 11.70
C GLY A 87 6.76 13.10 11.67
N VAL A 88 6.49 12.59 10.49
CA VAL A 88 6.21 11.17 10.27
C VAL A 88 7.26 10.62 9.31
N GLU A 89 7.97 9.58 9.72
CA GLU A 89 8.77 8.77 8.80
C GLU A 89 7.92 7.61 8.29
N ALA A 90 7.63 7.62 7.00
CA ALA A 90 6.95 6.51 6.34
C ALA A 90 7.98 5.61 5.65
N HIS A 91 7.88 4.31 5.88
CA HIS A 91 8.64 3.30 5.16
C HIS A 91 7.66 2.40 4.42
N VAL A 92 7.79 2.37 3.10
CA VAL A 92 7.00 1.52 2.21
C VAL A 92 7.91 0.48 1.60
N ASP A 93 7.50 -0.77 1.69
CA ASP A 93 8.11 -1.88 0.97
C ASP A 93 6.99 -2.63 0.24
N ALA A 94 6.88 -2.44 -1.05
CA ALA A 94 5.80 -2.96 -1.86
C ALA A 94 6.32 -3.62 -3.13
N LEU A 95 5.73 -4.74 -3.49
CA LEU A 95 6.02 -5.51 -4.69
C LEU A 95 4.81 -5.48 -5.61
N LEU A 96 5.03 -5.05 -6.85
CA LEU A 96 4.05 -5.12 -7.93
C LEU A 96 4.42 -6.27 -8.87
N ARG A 97 3.48 -7.17 -9.11
CA ARG A 97 3.60 -8.25 -10.10
C ARG A 97 2.78 -7.90 -11.33
N VAL A 98 3.41 -7.94 -12.49
CA VAL A 98 2.76 -7.66 -13.77
C VAL A 98 2.90 -8.89 -14.67
N ALA A 99 1.78 -9.48 -15.04
CA ALA A 99 1.77 -10.60 -15.97
C ALA A 99 2.30 -10.15 -17.34
N THR A 100 3.20 -10.93 -17.91
CA THR A 100 3.72 -10.70 -19.26
C THR A 100 3.10 -11.68 -20.23
N ARG A 101 3.02 -11.25 -21.50
CA ARG A 101 2.51 -12.07 -22.59
C ARG A 101 3.53 -12.12 -23.71
N ASP A 102 3.57 -13.23 -24.45
CA ASP A 102 4.39 -13.36 -25.64
C ASP A 102 3.73 -12.63 -26.85
N ALA A 103 4.39 -12.64 -27.99
CA ALA A 103 3.90 -12.02 -29.21
C ALA A 103 2.56 -12.59 -29.71
N ALA A 104 2.21 -13.81 -29.32
CA ALA A 104 0.92 -14.45 -29.61
C ALA A 104 -0.15 -14.19 -28.53
N GLY A 105 0.15 -13.35 -27.53
CA GLY A 105 -0.76 -13.02 -26.44
C GLY A 105 -0.90 -14.10 -25.36
N ARG A 106 -0.04 -15.13 -25.38
CA ARG A 106 -0.06 -16.20 -24.37
C ARG A 106 0.70 -15.79 -23.12
N PRO A 107 0.30 -16.27 -21.92
CA PRO A 107 1.05 -16.03 -20.70
C PRO A 107 2.54 -16.42 -20.84
N ALA A 108 3.46 -15.49 -20.56
CA ALA A 108 4.90 -15.68 -20.73
C ALA A 108 5.70 -15.46 -19.44
N GLY A 109 5.03 -15.35 -18.29
CA GLY A 109 5.65 -15.11 -17.00
C GLY A 109 5.18 -13.82 -16.33
N GLU A 110 6.02 -13.26 -15.49
CA GLU A 110 5.73 -12.01 -14.80
C GLU A 110 6.97 -11.12 -14.71
N GLN A 111 6.73 -9.82 -14.64
CA GLN A 111 7.70 -8.82 -14.20
C GLN A 111 7.39 -8.41 -12.76
N ARG A 112 8.42 -8.16 -11.99
CA ARG A 112 8.33 -7.71 -10.60
C ARG A 112 8.99 -6.36 -10.44
N PHE A 113 8.28 -5.44 -9.80
CA PHE A 113 8.77 -4.11 -9.49
C PHE A 113 8.65 -3.89 -7.99
N ARG A 114 9.75 -3.52 -7.36
CA ARG A 114 9.78 -3.29 -5.91
C ARG A 114 10.01 -1.82 -5.61
N LEU A 115 9.12 -1.25 -4.83
CA LEU A 115 9.29 0.06 -4.21
C LEU A 115 9.67 -0.17 -2.75
N ASN A 116 10.91 0.15 -2.40
CA ASN A 116 11.37 0.15 -1.01
C ASN A 116 11.97 1.51 -0.73
N THR A 117 11.24 2.34 -0.01
CA THR A 117 11.63 3.73 0.22
C THR A 117 11.17 4.24 1.58
N ARG A 118 11.88 5.24 2.07
CA ARG A 118 11.54 6.00 3.28
C ARG A 118 11.35 7.46 2.94
N ARG A 119 10.38 8.09 3.59
CA ARG A 119 10.09 9.50 3.43
C ARG A 119 9.73 10.12 4.76
N ILE A 120 10.37 11.24 5.06
CA ILE A 120 9.96 12.09 6.18
C ILE A 120 8.89 13.04 5.66
N MET A 121 7.78 13.11 6.35
CA MET A 121 6.58 13.86 5.96
C MET A 121 6.12 14.75 7.09
N ASN A 122 5.46 15.84 6.75
CA ASN A 122 4.69 16.64 7.68
C ASN A 122 3.24 16.16 7.74
N TYR A 123 2.59 16.38 8.89
CA TYR A 123 1.17 16.11 9.01
C TYR A 123 0.34 16.98 8.06
N GLY A 124 -0.70 16.39 7.50
CA GLY A 124 -1.64 17.07 6.59
C GLY A 124 -1.16 17.26 5.16
N GLU A 125 0.08 16.91 4.85
CA GLU A 125 0.64 17.02 3.51
C GLU A 125 0.51 15.72 2.72
N LEU A 126 0.33 15.88 1.40
CA LEU A 126 0.39 14.77 0.45
C LEU A 126 1.84 14.53 0.04
N HIS A 127 2.29 13.29 0.17
CA HIS A 127 3.59 12.87 -0.31
C HIS A 127 3.45 11.77 -1.35
N TYR A 128 4.22 11.89 -2.41
CA TYR A 128 4.29 10.91 -3.48
C TYR A 128 5.61 10.18 -3.43
N LEU A 129 5.54 8.86 -3.29
CA LEU A 129 6.68 7.95 -3.31
C LEU A 129 6.70 7.27 -4.68
N ASP A 130 7.70 7.57 -5.45
CA ASP A 130 7.73 7.24 -6.88
C ASP A 130 8.69 6.11 -7.22
N HIS A 131 8.25 5.30 -8.15
CA HIS A 131 9.02 4.29 -8.88
C HIS A 131 8.44 4.22 -10.30
N PRO A 132 9.22 3.91 -11.34
CA PRO A 132 8.74 3.91 -12.73
C PRO A 132 7.48 3.11 -13.00
N ALA A 133 7.24 2.04 -12.24
CA ALA A 133 6.07 1.17 -12.42
C ALA A 133 5.03 1.26 -11.32
N LEU A 134 5.35 1.87 -10.18
CA LEU A 134 4.51 1.89 -8.98
C LEU A 134 4.72 3.19 -8.22
N GLY A 135 3.65 3.89 -7.92
CA GLY A 135 3.67 5.07 -7.06
C GLY A 135 2.75 4.89 -5.86
N VAL A 136 3.11 5.50 -4.75
CA VAL A 136 2.30 5.52 -3.53
C VAL A 136 2.06 6.96 -3.10
N ILE A 137 0.81 7.32 -2.90
CA ILE A 137 0.41 8.60 -2.33
C ILE A 137 0.05 8.37 -0.87
N VAL A 138 0.71 9.10 0.01
CA VAL A 138 0.50 8.99 1.46
C VAL A 138 0.13 10.34 2.04
N ARG A 139 -0.85 10.35 2.93
CA ARG A 139 -1.19 11.48 3.79
C ARG A 139 -1.41 10.99 5.20
N VAL A 140 -0.86 11.70 6.17
CA VAL A 140 -1.03 11.42 7.60
C VAL A 140 -1.59 12.65 8.28
N ASP A 141 -2.72 12.49 8.95
CA ASP A 141 -3.34 13.54 9.76
C ASP A 141 -3.32 13.15 11.23
N GLN A 142 -3.16 14.14 12.09
CA GLN A 142 -3.33 13.94 13.53
C GLN A 142 -4.82 13.90 13.85
N VAL A 143 -5.20 12.96 14.69
CA VAL A 143 -6.55 12.83 15.23
C VAL A 143 -6.44 12.98 16.76
N GLU A 144 -7.21 13.88 17.33
CA GLU A 144 -7.27 14.01 18.77
C GLU A 144 -7.91 12.75 19.38
N ALA A 145 -7.28 12.22 20.43
CA ALA A 145 -7.88 11.15 21.19
C ALA A 145 -9.18 11.67 21.80
N VAL A 146 -10.29 11.04 21.49
CA VAL A 146 -11.56 11.30 22.20
C VAL A 146 -11.35 10.80 23.61
N SER A 147 -11.15 11.74 24.54
CA SER A 147 -11.17 11.42 25.97
C SER A 147 -12.59 10.98 26.29
N SER A 148 -12.79 9.67 26.42
CA SER A 148 -14.02 9.15 27.01
C SER A 148 -13.95 9.48 28.50
N GLU A 149 -14.74 10.46 28.91
CA GLU A 149 -15.09 10.66 30.33
C GLU A 149 -15.95 9.51 30.83
#